data_ee30238091de6011ee54bfbad74cf896
#
_entry.id   ee30238091de6011ee54bfbad74cf896
#
_cell.length_a   1.000
_cell.length_b   1.000
_cell.length_c   1.000
_cell.angle_alpha   90.00
_cell.angle_beta   90.00
_cell.angle_gamma   90.00
#
_symmetry.space_group_name_H-M   'P 1'
#
loop_
_entity.id
_entity.type
_entity.pdbx_description
1 polymer ?
#
loop_
_entity_poly.entity_id
_entity_poly.type
_entity_poly.pdbx_seq_one_letter_code
_entity_poly.pdbx_strand_id
1 'polypeptide(L)'
;KVFERCELARTLKRLGMDGYRGISLANWMCLAKWESGYNTRATNYNAGDRSTDYGIFQINSRYWCNDGKTPGAVNAAHLSCSALLQDNIADAVAAAKRAVRDPQGIRAWVAWRNRCQNRDVRQYVQGCGV
;
A
#
# COMPACT_ATOMS: atom_id res chain seq x y z
N LYS A 1 -9.09 6.53 8.90
CA LYS A 1 -9.69 7.39 7.87
C LYS A 1 -9.97 6.59 6.62
N VAL A 2 -11.16 6.70 6.07
CA VAL A 2 -11.49 6.20 4.75
C VAL A 2 -11.39 7.36 3.78
N PHE A 3 -10.40 7.30 2.86
CA PHE A 3 -10.21 8.35 1.87
C PHE A 3 -11.32 8.30 0.81
N GLU A 4 -11.72 9.49 0.35
CA GLU A 4 -12.47 9.60 -0.90
C GLU A 4 -11.48 9.37 -2.06
N ARG A 5 -11.95 8.80 -3.16
CA ARG A 5 -11.09 8.37 -4.27
C ARG A 5 -10.16 9.47 -4.78
N CYS A 6 -10.71 10.60 -5.17
CA CYS A 6 -9.88 11.68 -5.72
C CYS A 6 -9.02 12.37 -4.66
N GLU A 7 -9.50 12.42 -3.40
CA GLU A 7 -8.68 12.89 -2.29
C GLU A 7 -7.40 12.06 -2.16
N LEU A 8 -7.54 10.74 -2.22
CA LEU A 8 -6.37 9.85 -2.14
C LEU A 8 -5.48 10.02 -3.35
N ALA A 9 -6.06 10.11 -4.56
CA ALA A 9 -5.26 10.29 -5.78
C ALA A 9 -4.39 11.54 -5.71
N ARG A 10 -4.97 12.66 -5.26
CA ARG A 10 -4.21 13.90 -5.11
C ARG A 10 -3.14 13.80 -4.03
N THR A 11 -3.45 13.12 -2.92
CA THR A 11 -2.48 12.90 -1.83
C THR A 11 -1.30 12.06 -2.29
N LEU A 12 -1.57 10.94 -2.97
CA LEU A 12 -0.51 10.08 -3.47
C LEU A 12 0.36 10.80 -4.52
N LYS A 13 -0.25 11.59 -5.39
CA LYS A 13 0.52 12.37 -6.37
C LYS A 13 1.46 13.36 -5.67
N ARG A 14 0.94 14.07 -4.67
CA ARG A 14 1.75 15.02 -3.89
C ARG A 14 2.92 14.32 -3.20
N LEU A 15 2.74 13.08 -2.77
CA LEU A 15 3.78 12.30 -2.10
C LEU A 15 4.71 11.57 -3.08
N GLY A 16 4.61 11.85 -4.37
CA GLY A 16 5.58 11.38 -5.36
C GLY A 16 5.32 9.98 -5.88
N MET A 17 4.10 9.48 -5.80
CA MET A 17 3.81 8.09 -6.21
C MET A 17 3.59 7.94 -7.70
N ASP A 18 3.21 9.00 -8.42
CA ASP A 18 2.94 8.87 -9.86
C ASP A 18 4.25 8.65 -10.62
N GLY A 19 4.39 7.47 -11.20
CA GLY A 19 5.59 7.09 -11.93
C GLY A 19 6.72 6.54 -11.05
N TYR A 20 6.52 6.44 -9.73
CA TYR A 20 7.56 5.91 -8.87
C TYR A 20 7.90 4.46 -9.29
N ARG A 21 9.18 4.22 -9.62
CA ARG A 21 9.64 2.93 -10.17
C ARG A 21 8.84 2.47 -11.39
N GLY A 22 8.37 3.45 -12.19
CA GLY A 22 7.59 3.18 -13.39
C GLY A 22 6.14 2.80 -13.13
N ILE A 23 5.66 2.91 -11.90
CA ILE A 23 4.29 2.53 -11.54
C ILE A 23 3.40 3.77 -11.58
N SER A 24 2.35 3.74 -12.42
CA SER A 24 1.45 4.87 -12.58
C SER A 24 0.61 5.10 -11.33
N LEU A 25 0.16 6.34 -11.13
CA LEU A 25 -0.76 6.67 -10.03
C LEU A 25 -2.01 5.80 -10.06
N ALA A 26 -2.56 5.53 -11.24
CA ALA A 26 -3.75 4.68 -11.38
C ALA A 26 -3.51 3.27 -10.84
N ASN A 27 -2.32 2.72 -11.02
CA ASN A 27 -1.98 1.41 -10.45
C ASN A 27 -1.90 1.44 -8.93
N TRP A 28 -1.31 2.49 -8.35
CA TRP A 28 -1.30 2.65 -6.90
C TRP A 28 -2.71 2.79 -6.33
N MET A 29 -3.58 3.51 -7.03
CA MET A 29 -4.97 3.67 -6.63
C MET A 29 -5.74 2.36 -6.70
N CYS A 30 -5.53 1.59 -7.78
CA CYS A 30 -6.12 0.25 -7.91
C CYS A 30 -5.67 -0.65 -6.76
N LEU A 31 -4.37 -0.65 -6.45
CA LEU A 31 -3.82 -1.43 -5.33
C LEU A 31 -4.50 -1.06 -4.01
N ALA A 32 -4.57 0.23 -3.70
CA ALA A 32 -5.16 0.71 -2.46
C ALA A 32 -6.64 0.32 -2.35
N LYS A 33 -7.37 0.40 -3.47
CA LYS A 33 -8.78 0.03 -3.51
C LYS A 33 -9.00 -1.41 -3.09
N TRP A 34 -8.24 -2.32 -3.69
CA TRP A 34 -8.44 -3.75 -3.47
C TRP A 34 -7.77 -4.27 -2.21
N GLU A 35 -6.76 -3.57 -1.69
CA GLU A 35 -6.15 -3.97 -0.42
C GLU A 35 -6.95 -3.50 0.79
N SER A 36 -7.42 -2.27 0.79
CA SER A 36 -7.99 -1.67 2.00
C SER A 36 -9.32 -0.93 1.78
N GLY A 37 -9.79 -0.78 0.53
CA GLY A 37 -10.92 0.10 0.26
C GLY A 37 -10.63 1.56 0.62
N TYR A 38 -9.37 1.98 0.49
CA TYR A 38 -8.89 3.33 0.83
C TYR A 38 -8.95 3.63 2.34
N ASN A 39 -8.94 2.58 3.18
CA ASN A 39 -9.06 2.73 4.63
C ASN A 39 -7.70 2.61 5.30
N THR A 40 -7.25 3.70 5.93
CA THR A 40 -5.95 3.71 6.64
C THR A 40 -5.92 2.78 7.84
N ARG A 41 -7.07 2.36 8.38
CA ARG A 41 -7.16 1.52 9.59
C ARG A 41 -7.30 0.04 9.29
N ALA A 42 -7.25 -0.37 8.02
CA ALA A 42 -7.41 -1.77 7.65
C ALA A 42 -6.31 -2.64 8.24
N THR A 43 -6.67 -3.75 8.86
CA THR A 43 -5.75 -4.77 9.34
C THR A 43 -6.27 -6.14 8.97
N ASN A 44 -5.36 -7.05 8.57
CA ASN A 44 -5.73 -8.42 8.25
C ASN A 44 -4.66 -9.38 8.74
N TYR A 45 -5.05 -10.33 9.59
CA TYR A 45 -4.16 -11.33 10.15
C TYR A 45 -3.99 -12.52 9.19
N ASN A 46 -2.75 -12.98 9.03
CA ASN A 46 -2.41 -14.13 8.19
C ASN A 46 -2.00 -15.32 9.08
N ALA A 47 -2.91 -16.27 9.28
CA ALA A 47 -2.68 -17.39 10.19
C ALA A 47 -1.51 -18.28 9.74
N GLY A 48 -1.24 -18.36 8.43
CA GLY A 48 -0.21 -19.22 7.87
C GLY A 48 1.18 -18.94 8.43
N ASP A 49 1.58 -17.66 8.52
CA ASP A 49 2.89 -17.26 9.04
C ASP A 49 2.78 -16.36 10.28
N ARG A 50 1.58 -16.13 10.77
CA ARG A 50 1.28 -15.29 11.93
C ARG A 50 1.69 -13.84 11.77
N SER A 51 1.77 -13.35 10.51
CA SER A 51 1.96 -11.94 10.21
C SER A 51 0.61 -11.22 10.13
N THR A 52 0.67 -9.89 10.11
CA THR A 52 -0.51 -9.04 9.94
C THR A 52 -0.20 -8.00 8.87
N ASP A 53 -1.19 -7.67 8.05
CA ASP A 53 -1.11 -6.62 7.06
C ASP A 53 -1.77 -5.36 7.60
N TYR A 54 -1.13 -4.20 7.39
CA TYR A 54 -1.53 -2.94 8.03
C TYR A 54 -1.73 -1.82 7.02
N GLY A 55 -2.84 -1.13 7.15
CA GLY A 55 -3.07 0.17 6.54
C GLY A 55 -3.51 0.12 5.10
N ILE A 56 -3.43 1.29 4.47
CA ILE A 56 -4.03 1.53 3.15
C ILE A 56 -3.42 0.63 2.06
N PHE A 57 -2.15 0.26 2.18
CA PHE A 57 -1.46 -0.64 1.25
C PHE A 57 -1.25 -2.05 1.81
N GLN A 58 -1.80 -2.36 2.99
CA GLN A 58 -1.68 -3.68 3.60
C GLN A 58 -0.23 -4.16 3.68
N ILE A 59 0.60 -3.35 4.31
CA ILE A 59 2.03 -3.62 4.50
C ILE A 59 2.21 -4.72 5.53
N ASN A 60 3.00 -5.75 5.19
CA ASN A 60 3.12 -6.97 5.98
C ASN A 60 4.17 -6.85 7.09
N SER A 61 3.82 -7.34 8.28
CA SER A 61 4.70 -7.27 9.46
C SER A 61 5.85 -8.26 9.43
N ARG A 62 5.85 -9.24 8.55
CA ARG A 62 6.98 -10.17 8.45
C ARG A 62 8.19 -9.51 7.82
N TYR A 63 8.00 -8.67 6.81
CA TYR A 63 9.09 -8.12 6.02
C TYR A 63 9.34 -6.63 6.25
N TRP A 64 8.29 -5.83 6.47
CA TRP A 64 8.37 -4.40 6.27
C TRP A 64 8.24 -3.55 7.52
N CYS A 65 7.46 -3.96 8.50
CA CYS A 65 7.26 -3.19 9.72
C CYS A 65 7.32 -4.09 10.95
N ASN A 66 7.48 -3.47 12.12
CA ASN A 66 7.54 -4.20 13.38
C ASN A 66 6.25 -3.99 14.17
N ASP A 67 5.56 -5.08 14.53
CA ASP A 67 4.40 -5.04 15.41
C ASP A 67 4.65 -5.73 16.77
N GLY A 68 5.87 -6.20 17.00
CA GLY A 68 6.27 -6.81 18.26
C GLY A 68 5.78 -8.23 18.47
N LYS A 69 5.08 -8.82 17.48
CA LYS A 69 4.43 -10.14 17.68
C LYS A 69 4.57 -11.08 16.49
N THR A 70 5.27 -10.68 15.45
CA THR A 70 5.40 -11.49 14.23
C THR A 70 6.72 -12.28 14.27
N PRO A 71 6.68 -13.63 14.22
CA PRO A 71 7.91 -14.43 14.24
C PRO A 71 8.76 -14.16 13.02
N GLY A 72 10.08 -14.00 13.20
CA GLY A 72 11.04 -13.83 12.11
C GLY A 72 10.90 -12.53 11.36
N ALA A 73 10.36 -11.48 11.99
CA ALA A 73 10.17 -10.19 11.34
C ALA A 73 11.50 -9.52 10.97
N VAL A 74 11.55 -8.93 9.77
CA VAL A 74 12.76 -8.27 9.24
C VAL A 74 12.73 -6.76 9.44
N ASN A 75 11.56 -6.14 9.38
CA ASN A 75 11.36 -4.68 9.48
C ASN A 75 12.23 -3.91 8.48
N ALA A 76 12.14 -4.26 7.20
CA ALA A 76 12.99 -3.64 6.17
C ALA A 76 12.68 -2.16 5.92
N ALA A 77 11.47 -1.70 6.22
CA ALA A 77 11.13 -0.28 6.11
C ALA A 77 11.47 0.52 7.36
N HIS A 78 11.96 -0.16 8.42
CA HIS A 78 12.42 0.48 9.66
C HIS A 78 11.35 1.34 10.33
N LEU A 79 10.14 0.78 10.50
CA LEU A 79 9.06 1.52 11.16
C LEU A 79 8.16 0.58 11.97
N SER A 80 7.38 1.18 12.88
CA SER A 80 6.35 0.46 13.60
C SER A 80 5.14 0.26 12.72
N CYS A 81 4.52 -0.91 12.76
CA CYS A 81 3.30 -1.17 11.98
C CYS A 81 2.16 -0.23 12.38
N SER A 82 2.12 0.24 13.63
CA SER A 82 1.09 1.20 14.06
C SER A 82 1.16 2.52 13.30
N ALA A 83 2.34 2.91 12.82
CA ALA A 83 2.49 4.12 12.02
C ALA A 83 1.74 4.03 10.69
N LEU A 84 1.46 2.82 10.22
CA LEU A 84 0.76 2.57 8.96
C LEU A 84 -0.76 2.74 9.08
N LEU A 85 -1.28 2.97 10.28
CA LEU A 85 -2.72 3.09 10.54
C LEU A 85 -3.17 4.55 10.75
N GLN A 86 -2.24 5.50 10.60
CA GLN A 86 -2.52 6.91 10.82
C GLN A 86 -3.33 7.52 9.66
N ASP A 87 -4.08 8.58 9.94
CA ASP A 87 -4.78 9.34 8.91
C ASP A 87 -3.80 9.95 7.90
N ASN A 88 -2.63 10.41 8.38
CA ASN A 88 -1.55 10.87 7.52
C ASN A 88 -0.82 9.65 6.97
N ILE A 89 -0.81 9.50 5.64
CA ILE A 89 -0.31 8.30 4.98
C ILE A 89 1.15 8.39 4.54
N ALA A 90 1.90 9.39 5.01
CA ALA A 90 3.30 9.55 4.58
C ALA A 90 4.14 8.31 4.89
N ASP A 91 3.98 7.71 6.08
CA ASP A 91 4.73 6.50 6.44
C ASP A 91 4.30 5.28 5.62
N ALA A 92 2.99 5.14 5.36
CA ALA A 92 2.49 4.07 4.50
C ALA A 92 3.05 4.19 3.08
N VAL A 93 3.11 5.40 2.55
CA VAL A 93 3.71 5.67 1.23
C VAL A 93 5.19 5.33 1.24
N ALA A 94 5.93 5.73 2.28
CA ALA A 94 7.35 5.40 2.39
C ALA A 94 7.58 3.88 2.42
N ALA A 95 6.74 3.14 3.16
CA ALA A 95 6.83 1.69 3.22
C ALA A 95 6.52 1.05 1.85
N ALA A 96 5.50 1.52 1.15
CA ALA A 96 5.17 1.02 -0.19
C ALA A 96 6.29 1.30 -1.18
N LYS A 97 6.88 2.49 -1.13
CA LYS A 97 8.05 2.82 -1.96
C LYS A 97 9.23 1.89 -1.68
N ARG A 98 9.47 1.58 -0.40
CA ARG A 98 10.54 0.65 -0.04
C ARG A 98 10.26 -0.75 -0.59
N ALA A 99 9.02 -1.22 -0.47
CA ALA A 99 8.66 -2.56 -0.91
C ALA A 99 8.84 -2.76 -2.42
N VAL A 100 8.50 -1.77 -3.25
CA VAL A 100 8.62 -1.90 -4.70
C VAL A 100 10.05 -1.77 -5.22
N ARG A 101 11.00 -1.42 -4.36
CA ARG A 101 12.42 -1.45 -4.75
C ARG A 101 12.98 -2.85 -4.83
N ASP A 102 12.32 -3.85 -4.26
CA ASP A 102 12.68 -5.24 -4.42
C ASP A 102 12.34 -5.73 -5.84
N PRO A 103 12.99 -6.79 -6.33
CA PRO A 103 12.85 -7.20 -7.74
C PRO A 103 11.43 -7.48 -8.22
N GLN A 104 10.55 -7.94 -7.33
CA GLN A 104 9.16 -8.20 -7.72
C GLN A 104 8.36 -6.92 -7.97
N GLY A 105 8.79 -5.79 -7.41
CA GLY A 105 8.06 -4.54 -7.55
C GLY A 105 6.64 -4.66 -7.00
N ILE A 106 5.68 -4.06 -7.72
CA ILE A 106 4.27 -4.07 -7.31
C ILE A 106 3.65 -5.47 -7.39
N ARG A 107 4.27 -6.41 -8.12
CA ARG A 107 3.77 -7.79 -8.19
C ARG A 107 3.88 -8.54 -6.86
N ALA A 108 4.59 -7.99 -5.86
CA ALA A 108 4.58 -8.53 -4.51
C ALA A 108 3.19 -8.56 -3.89
N TRP A 109 2.31 -7.65 -4.29
CA TRP A 109 0.92 -7.65 -3.83
C TRP A 109 0.07 -8.57 -4.69
N VAL A 110 -0.48 -9.63 -4.08
CA VAL A 110 -1.35 -10.59 -4.77
C VAL A 110 -2.60 -9.90 -5.32
N ALA A 111 -3.16 -8.94 -4.56
CA ALA A 111 -4.35 -8.22 -5.01
C ALA A 111 -4.09 -7.42 -6.28
N TRP A 112 -2.88 -6.83 -6.42
CA TRP A 112 -2.55 -6.12 -7.65
C TRP A 112 -2.53 -7.06 -8.84
N ARG A 113 -1.92 -8.24 -8.71
CA ARG A 113 -1.88 -9.24 -9.79
C ARG A 113 -3.28 -9.72 -10.17
N ASN A 114 -4.15 -9.87 -9.19
CA ASN A 114 -5.49 -10.42 -9.41
C ASN A 114 -6.50 -9.39 -9.90
N ARG A 115 -6.31 -8.11 -9.57
CA ARG A 115 -7.33 -7.08 -9.79
C ARG A 115 -6.88 -5.93 -10.68
N CYS A 116 -5.59 -5.72 -10.86
CA CYS A 116 -5.06 -4.54 -11.53
C CYS A 116 -4.17 -4.87 -12.72
N GLN A 117 -3.37 -5.93 -12.62
CA GLN A 117 -2.43 -6.30 -13.66
C GLN A 117 -3.15 -6.64 -14.96
N ASN A 118 -2.66 -6.09 -16.07
CA ASN A 118 -3.20 -6.31 -17.42
C ASN A 118 -4.65 -5.83 -17.57
N ARG A 119 -5.05 -4.84 -16.76
CA ARG A 119 -6.39 -4.25 -16.83
C ARG A 119 -6.26 -2.76 -17.09
N ASP A 120 -7.35 -2.16 -17.59
CA ASP A 120 -7.45 -0.71 -17.70
C ASP A 120 -7.75 -0.14 -16.32
N VAL A 121 -6.77 0.56 -15.75
CA VAL A 121 -6.87 1.11 -14.40
C VAL A 121 -7.18 2.61 -14.38
N ARG A 122 -7.45 3.22 -15.55
CA ARG A 122 -7.69 4.66 -15.65
C ARG A 122 -8.88 5.13 -14.81
N GLN A 123 -9.88 4.26 -14.60
CA GLN A 123 -11.06 4.60 -13.79
C GLN A 123 -10.70 5.05 -12.37
N TYR A 124 -9.57 4.58 -11.84
CA TYR A 124 -9.21 4.90 -10.45
C TYR A 124 -8.74 6.34 -10.26
N VAL A 125 -8.38 7.02 -11.33
CA VAL A 125 -7.96 8.44 -11.26
C VAL A 125 -8.85 9.35 -12.11
N GLN A 126 -9.89 8.80 -12.74
CA GLN A 126 -10.74 9.54 -13.66
C GLN A 126 -11.45 10.68 -12.94
N GLY A 127 -11.39 11.88 -13.53
CA GLY A 127 -12.05 13.05 -12.98
C GLY A 127 -11.37 13.68 -11.78
N CYS A 128 -10.19 13.20 -11.39
CA CYS A 128 -9.51 13.71 -10.18
C CYS A 128 -8.55 14.88 -10.45
N GLY A 129 -8.27 15.20 -11.71
CA GLY A 129 -7.36 16.30 -12.04
C GLY A 129 -5.90 16.02 -11.73
N VAL A 130 -5.51 14.77 -11.78
CA VAL A 130 -4.13 14.35 -11.45
C VAL A 130 -3.32 13.91 -12.65
#